data_5129041941ad6c180c9e4d61c2e21e8c
#
_entry.id   5129041941ad6c180c9e4d61c2e21e8c
#
_cell.length_a   1.000
_cell.length_b   1.000
_cell.length_c   1.000
_cell.angle_alpha   90.00
_cell.angle_beta   90.00
_cell.angle_gamma   90.00
#
_symmetry.space_group_name_H-M   'P 1'
#
loop_
_entity.id
_entity.type
_entity.pdbx_description
1 polymer ?
#
loop_
_entity_poly.entity_id
_entity_poly.type
_entity_poly.pdbx_seq_one_letter_code
_entity_poly.pdbx_strand_id
1 'polypeptide(L)'
;MRTKKLPAILLALCCLLGACSVQKSEKTPELPEGTVVIDLSGGVTVDGVAADGNTDAAVYVANDIVYYEAGHDFTYGEGTESDAHSAEEAAAHTVVHITKPGTYSLSGTLPAGQIAVDLGDDAEEDPQAVVTLILNGVDITCTVAPAVIFYNVYECGSADAETADKTVDTSAAGANVVIADGTVNQIKGAYVARIYKPDTLELSEDGTEVLDAKKLHKYDAAFYSKMSMNVTGGSAGTGKLLIDAANEGLDSELHLTINGGQIEIESGNDGINTNEDGVSVTTINGGSVKIRVTGETGEGDGIDSNGWLVINGGTVVAEACATSGDAGIDSDMGIHINGGTVIATGHMLDRIEAGGQNHAVFNFAAEQKGDSVVSLKTADGEAVFDIAPQNACSILVFSSPALQAGTYTLWSGETQLAGISGSMGGFGGKGDGMRPDGNFGGEPPEGATPPEGFDRGERPEGEIPEGMTPPDGFGRGERPEGEMPEGLTPPDGNFGGMGGMRPGSFGEMSGELSTEFVIVDGSNQFYQIAAAQ
;
A
#
# COMPACT_ATOMS: atom_id res chain seq x y z
N MET A 1 27.55 -70.13 30.63
CA MET A 1 26.24 -69.49 30.88
C MET A 1 25.69 -68.90 29.56
N ARG A 2 24.55 -69.45 29.11
CA ARG A 2 23.98 -69.21 27.79
C ARG A 2 23.11 -67.95 27.83
N THR A 3 23.42 -66.95 27.05
CA THR A 3 22.58 -65.80 26.79
C THR A 3 21.61 -66.12 25.66
N LYS A 4 20.32 -66.13 25.97
CA LYS A 4 19.22 -66.26 24.99
C LYS A 4 18.94 -64.96 24.34
N LYS A 5 19.02 -64.91 23.00
CA LYS A 5 18.48 -63.81 22.15
C LYS A 5 17.00 -64.09 21.93
N LEU A 6 16.14 -63.15 22.26
CA LEU A 6 14.73 -63.10 21.81
C LEU A 6 14.65 -62.46 20.42
N PRO A 7 13.85 -63.00 19.50
CA PRO A 7 13.56 -62.32 18.23
C PRO A 7 12.43 -61.31 18.40
N ALA A 8 12.59 -60.11 17.80
CA ALA A 8 11.53 -59.11 17.68
C ALA A 8 10.52 -59.59 16.62
N ILE A 9 9.29 -59.80 17.05
CA ILE A 9 8.16 -60.08 16.16
C ILE A 9 7.62 -58.76 15.66
N LEU A 10 7.75 -58.52 14.34
CA LEU A 10 7.16 -57.41 13.63
C LEU A 10 5.69 -57.76 13.36
N LEU A 11 4.75 -57.14 14.10
CA LEU A 11 3.32 -57.33 13.90
C LEU A 11 2.84 -56.28 12.90
N ALA A 12 2.71 -56.66 11.63
CA ALA A 12 2.05 -55.83 10.61
C ALA A 12 0.53 -55.95 10.80
N LEU A 13 -0.08 -54.93 11.40
CA LEU A 13 -1.53 -54.81 11.51
C LEU A 13 -2.07 -54.06 10.28
N CYS A 14 -2.54 -54.79 9.28
CA CYS A 14 -3.34 -54.28 8.18
C CYS A 14 -4.71 -53.87 8.70
N CYS A 15 -4.87 -52.58 9.06
CA CYS A 15 -6.19 -51.99 9.24
C CYS A 15 -6.74 -51.60 7.85
N LEU A 16 -7.56 -52.48 7.29
CA LEU A 16 -8.54 -52.10 6.25
C LEU A 16 -9.61 -51.25 6.90
N LEU A 17 -9.35 -49.94 6.97
CA LEU A 17 -10.39 -48.97 7.23
C LEU A 17 -10.98 -48.57 5.89
N GLY A 18 -12.19 -49.04 5.62
CA GLY A 18 -13.05 -48.49 4.58
C GLY A 18 -13.25 -47.00 4.85
N ALA A 19 -12.59 -46.16 4.07
CA ALA A 19 -12.87 -44.75 4.03
C ALA A 19 -14.26 -44.58 3.42
N CYS A 20 -15.33 -44.56 4.23
CA CYS A 20 -16.49 -43.78 3.92
C CYS A 20 -16.04 -42.32 3.91
N SER A 21 -15.72 -41.81 2.75
CA SER A 21 -15.67 -40.37 2.52
C SER A 21 -17.08 -39.82 2.75
N VAL A 22 -17.35 -39.38 3.97
CA VAL A 22 -18.39 -38.40 4.19
C VAL A 22 -17.87 -37.15 3.46
N GLN A 23 -18.26 -36.98 2.20
CA GLN A 23 -18.25 -35.67 1.58
C GLN A 23 -19.14 -34.80 2.48
N LYS A 24 -18.52 -34.03 3.38
CA LYS A 24 -19.15 -32.85 3.92
C LYS A 24 -19.45 -32.00 2.69
N SER A 25 -20.70 -31.96 2.27
CA SER A 25 -21.15 -30.91 1.36
C SER A 25 -20.87 -29.62 2.12
N GLU A 26 -19.80 -28.93 1.77
CA GLU A 26 -19.61 -27.56 2.18
C GLU A 26 -20.83 -26.83 1.63
N LYS A 27 -21.71 -26.40 2.51
CA LYS A 27 -22.81 -25.51 2.15
C LYS A 27 -22.14 -24.30 1.52
N THR A 28 -22.40 -24.05 0.24
CA THR A 28 -22.11 -22.75 -0.38
C THR A 28 -22.66 -21.68 0.57
N PRO A 29 -21.88 -20.69 0.98
CA PRO A 29 -22.38 -19.62 1.81
C PRO A 29 -23.64 -19.03 1.20
N GLU A 30 -24.70 -18.91 1.98
CA GLU A 30 -25.95 -18.32 1.50
C GLU A 30 -25.71 -16.82 1.29
N LEU A 31 -25.92 -16.35 0.06
CA LEU A 31 -25.79 -14.94 -0.28
C LEU A 31 -26.83 -14.11 0.49
N PRO A 32 -26.55 -12.86 0.87
CA PRO A 32 -27.52 -11.95 1.45
C PRO A 32 -28.79 -11.84 0.61
N GLU A 33 -29.94 -11.66 1.22
CA GLU A 33 -31.21 -11.45 0.51
C GLU A 33 -31.12 -10.20 -0.38
N GLY A 34 -31.61 -10.31 -1.61
CA GLY A 34 -31.56 -9.21 -2.58
C GLY A 34 -30.23 -9.04 -3.32
N THR A 35 -29.26 -9.96 -3.11
CA THR A 35 -28.02 -9.95 -3.88
C THR A 35 -28.28 -10.22 -5.36
N VAL A 36 -27.80 -9.33 -6.23
CA VAL A 36 -27.76 -9.50 -7.67
C VAL A 36 -26.60 -10.41 -8.04
N VAL A 37 -26.84 -11.47 -8.82
CA VAL A 37 -25.81 -12.43 -9.22
C VAL A 37 -25.29 -12.11 -10.61
N ILE A 38 -24.00 -11.85 -10.74
CA ILE A 38 -23.31 -11.59 -12.00
C ILE A 38 -22.37 -12.77 -12.30
N ASP A 39 -22.63 -13.50 -13.39
CA ASP A 39 -21.71 -14.51 -13.91
C ASP A 39 -21.00 -13.93 -15.14
N LEU A 40 -19.69 -13.90 -15.08
CA LEU A 40 -18.80 -13.34 -16.09
C LEU A 40 -18.42 -14.33 -17.18
N SER A 41 -18.76 -15.63 -17.01
CA SER A 41 -18.29 -16.71 -17.89
C SER A 41 -19.08 -16.82 -19.19
N GLY A 42 -18.38 -16.84 -20.34
CA GLY A 42 -18.99 -17.10 -21.65
C GLY A 42 -19.97 -16.04 -22.15
N GLY A 43 -19.89 -14.86 -21.58
CA GLY A 43 -20.77 -13.71 -21.75
C GLY A 43 -21.44 -13.35 -20.44
N VAL A 44 -21.50 -12.05 -20.14
CA VAL A 44 -22.01 -11.57 -18.84
C VAL A 44 -23.50 -11.85 -18.70
N THR A 45 -23.90 -12.46 -17.60
CA THR A 45 -25.31 -12.62 -17.23
C THR A 45 -25.59 -11.99 -15.86
N VAL A 46 -26.80 -11.46 -15.71
CA VAL A 46 -27.32 -10.87 -14.46
C VAL A 46 -28.55 -11.66 -14.06
N ASP A 47 -28.54 -12.31 -12.91
CA ASP A 47 -29.58 -13.23 -12.42
C ASP A 47 -29.96 -14.29 -13.49
N GLY A 48 -28.95 -14.79 -14.24
CA GLY A 48 -29.09 -15.79 -15.29
C GLY A 48 -29.65 -15.26 -16.63
N VAL A 49 -29.83 -13.95 -16.77
CA VAL A 49 -30.23 -13.28 -18.00
C VAL A 49 -29.03 -12.57 -18.63
N ALA A 50 -28.82 -12.75 -19.94
CA ALA A 50 -27.70 -12.08 -20.62
C ALA A 50 -27.79 -10.55 -20.43
N ALA A 51 -26.70 -9.94 -20.00
CA ALA A 51 -26.58 -8.49 -19.92
C ALA A 51 -26.50 -7.90 -21.34
N ASP A 52 -27.06 -6.72 -21.52
CA ASP A 52 -27.01 -5.96 -22.78
C ASP A 52 -26.53 -4.52 -22.53
N GLY A 53 -26.52 -3.68 -23.55
CA GLY A 53 -26.12 -2.29 -23.50
C GLY A 53 -27.19 -1.32 -22.96
N ASN A 54 -28.20 -1.81 -22.24
CA ASN A 54 -29.24 -0.94 -21.68
C ASN A 54 -28.71 -0.15 -20.45
N THR A 55 -28.36 1.09 -20.66
CA THR A 55 -27.81 1.98 -19.63
C THR A 55 -28.79 2.33 -18.49
N ASP A 56 -30.10 2.06 -18.64
CA ASP A 56 -31.09 2.24 -17.57
C ASP A 56 -31.10 1.06 -16.58
N ALA A 57 -30.48 -0.07 -16.95
CA ALA A 57 -30.39 -1.25 -16.09
C ALA A 57 -29.42 -1.00 -14.93
N ALA A 58 -29.59 -1.73 -13.82
CA ALA A 58 -28.65 -1.68 -12.70
C ALA A 58 -27.26 -2.22 -13.05
N VAL A 59 -27.23 -3.14 -14.01
CA VAL A 59 -26.00 -3.70 -14.58
C VAL A 59 -26.15 -3.75 -16.09
N TYR A 60 -25.21 -3.21 -16.83
CA TYR A 60 -25.14 -3.29 -18.28
C TYR A 60 -23.70 -3.54 -18.75
N VAL A 61 -23.51 -3.86 -20.02
CA VAL A 61 -22.19 -4.08 -20.61
C VAL A 61 -21.95 -3.12 -21.78
N ALA A 62 -20.71 -2.63 -21.87
CA ALA A 62 -20.26 -1.76 -22.97
C ALA A 62 -18.79 -2.03 -23.31
N ASN A 63 -18.27 -1.33 -24.34
CA ASN A 63 -16.85 -1.35 -24.71
C ASN A 63 -16.33 0.10 -24.70
N ASP A 64 -16.50 0.77 -23.57
CA ASP A 64 -16.25 2.20 -23.33
C ASP A 64 -15.21 2.44 -22.24
N ILE A 65 -14.28 1.50 -22.11
CA ILE A 65 -13.20 1.58 -21.10
C ILE A 65 -12.38 2.86 -21.28
N VAL A 66 -12.08 3.51 -20.16
CA VAL A 66 -11.13 4.62 -20.13
C VAL A 66 -9.72 4.06 -20.09
N TYR A 67 -8.86 4.53 -20.99
CA TYR A 67 -7.47 4.08 -21.13
C TYR A 67 -6.58 5.23 -21.59
N TYR A 68 -5.26 5.11 -21.48
CA TYR A 68 -4.34 6.08 -22.02
C TYR A 68 -4.14 5.84 -23.52
N GLU A 69 -4.60 6.79 -24.35
CA GLU A 69 -4.64 6.61 -25.80
C GLU A 69 -3.29 6.81 -26.48
N ALA A 70 -2.93 5.89 -27.38
CA ALA A 70 -1.73 6.01 -28.18
C ALA A 70 -1.84 7.11 -29.27
N GLY A 71 -0.69 7.72 -29.59
CA GLY A 71 -0.58 8.65 -30.73
C GLY A 71 -0.83 10.11 -30.40
N HIS A 72 -0.97 10.46 -29.14
CA HIS A 72 -1.04 11.82 -28.63
C HIS A 72 0.36 12.39 -28.35
N ASP A 73 0.46 13.70 -28.24
CA ASP A 73 1.66 14.41 -27.82
C ASP A 73 1.65 14.70 -26.31
N PHE A 74 2.71 15.33 -25.80
CA PHE A 74 2.89 15.67 -24.38
C PHE A 74 1.77 16.51 -23.75
N THR A 75 0.86 17.09 -24.53
CA THR A 75 -0.28 17.86 -24.01
C THR A 75 -1.47 16.99 -23.65
N TYR A 76 -1.41 15.70 -23.95
CA TYR A 76 -2.50 14.77 -23.61
C TYR A 76 -2.44 14.29 -22.17
N GLY A 77 -1.23 14.03 -21.66
CA GLY A 77 -1.05 13.51 -20.31
C GLY A 77 0.42 13.26 -19.98
N GLU A 78 0.65 12.64 -18.84
CA GLU A 78 2.00 12.32 -18.32
C GLU A 78 2.52 10.96 -18.82
N GLY A 79 1.65 10.14 -19.40
CA GLY A 79 2.04 8.81 -19.88
C GLY A 79 2.95 8.86 -21.10
N THR A 80 3.68 7.78 -21.29
CA THR A 80 4.64 7.53 -22.35
C THR A 80 4.08 6.56 -23.40
N GLU A 81 4.85 6.22 -24.42
CA GLU A 81 4.45 5.19 -25.39
C GLU A 81 4.25 3.80 -24.77
N SER A 82 4.90 3.52 -23.62
CA SER A 82 4.74 2.26 -22.89
C SER A 82 3.41 2.17 -22.14
N ASP A 83 2.82 3.31 -21.78
CA ASP A 83 1.55 3.39 -21.06
C ASP A 83 0.35 3.42 -22.01
N ALA A 84 0.64 3.63 -23.29
CA ALA A 84 -0.37 3.93 -24.30
C ALA A 84 -0.92 2.68 -24.98
N HIS A 85 -2.22 2.64 -25.15
CA HIS A 85 -2.95 1.56 -25.84
C HIS A 85 -3.66 2.04 -27.09
N SER A 86 -3.88 1.13 -28.02
CA SER A 86 -4.65 1.40 -29.22
C SER A 86 -6.16 1.29 -28.97
N ALA A 87 -6.94 1.98 -29.78
CA ALA A 87 -8.40 1.86 -29.72
C ALA A 87 -8.90 0.42 -30.01
N GLU A 88 -8.14 -0.40 -30.76
CA GLU A 88 -8.47 -1.80 -31.02
C GLU A 88 -8.28 -2.65 -29.75
N GLU A 89 -7.20 -2.43 -29.01
CA GLU A 89 -6.97 -3.09 -27.71
C GLU A 89 -8.05 -2.71 -26.70
N ALA A 90 -8.34 -1.42 -26.56
CA ALA A 90 -9.39 -0.95 -25.66
C ALA A 90 -10.78 -1.52 -26.01
N ALA A 91 -11.13 -1.52 -27.30
CA ALA A 91 -12.43 -2.06 -27.78
C ALA A 91 -12.57 -3.58 -27.61
N ALA A 92 -11.47 -4.30 -27.37
CA ALA A 92 -11.52 -5.73 -27.06
C ALA A 92 -11.99 -6.02 -25.62
N HIS A 93 -12.00 -4.99 -24.75
CA HIS A 93 -12.40 -5.12 -23.35
C HIS A 93 -13.90 -4.90 -23.17
N THR A 94 -14.54 -5.74 -22.37
CA THR A 94 -15.92 -5.58 -21.95
C THR A 94 -15.96 -4.91 -20.59
N VAL A 95 -16.62 -3.77 -20.48
CA VAL A 95 -16.89 -3.10 -19.21
C VAL A 95 -18.25 -3.56 -18.67
N VAL A 96 -18.26 -4.08 -17.46
CA VAL A 96 -19.48 -4.42 -16.72
C VAL A 96 -19.77 -3.26 -15.78
N HIS A 97 -20.73 -2.42 -16.17
CA HIS A 97 -21.14 -1.27 -15.39
C HIS A 97 -22.15 -1.65 -14.32
N ILE A 98 -21.92 -1.17 -13.10
CA ILE A 98 -22.86 -1.26 -11.97
C ILE A 98 -23.25 0.18 -11.61
N THR A 99 -24.55 0.51 -11.82
CA THR A 99 -25.03 1.90 -11.77
C THR A 99 -26.09 2.15 -10.70
N LYS A 100 -26.38 1.16 -9.85
CA LYS A 100 -27.33 1.33 -8.74
C LYS A 100 -26.77 0.79 -7.43
N PRO A 101 -27.14 1.39 -6.30
CA PRO A 101 -26.78 0.87 -4.98
C PRO A 101 -27.26 -0.58 -4.81
N GLY A 102 -26.49 -1.39 -4.09
CA GLY A 102 -26.87 -2.77 -3.80
C GLY A 102 -25.70 -3.70 -3.52
N THR A 103 -26.03 -4.98 -3.37
CA THR A 103 -25.05 -6.06 -3.19
C THR A 103 -25.01 -6.91 -4.46
N TYR A 104 -23.81 -7.12 -4.99
CA TYR A 104 -23.55 -7.83 -6.23
C TYR A 104 -22.57 -8.97 -5.99
N SER A 105 -22.97 -10.20 -6.29
CA SER A 105 -22.08 -11.36 -6.24
C SER A 105 -21.53 -11.65 -7.62
N LEU A 106 -20.21 -11.53 -7.75
CA LEU A 106 -19.50 -11.75 -9.01
C LEU A 106 -18.82 -13.11 -9.00
N SER A 107 -18.95 -13.85 -10.08
CA SER A 107 -18.28 -15.14 -10.29
C SER A 107 -17.90 -15.34 -11.75
N GLY A 108 -16.98 -16.28 -12.02
CA GLY A 108 -16.58 -16.64 -13.37
C GLY A 108 -15.43 -15.83 -13.94
N THR A 109 -15.18 -15.96 -15.24
CA THR A 109 -13.97 -15.43 -15.90
C THR A 109 -14.32 -14.33 -16.90
N LEU A 110 -13.66 -13.19 -16.78
CA LEU A 110 -13.69 -12.06 -17.72
C LEU A 110 -12.26 -11.85 -18.26
N PRO A 111 -11.89 -12.48 -19.38
CA PRO A 111 -10.49 -12.53 -19.83
C PRO A 111 -9.97 -11.22 -20.44
N ALA A 112 -10.88 -10.30 -20.79
CA ALA A 112 -10.56 -8.96 -21.24
C ALA A 112 -11.73 -8.04 -20.84
N GLY A 113 -11.56 -7.32 -19.72
CA GLY A 113 -12.62 -6.42 -19.28
C GLY A 113 -12.43 -5.87 -17.88
N GLN A 114 -13.42 -5.11 -17.45
CA GLN A 114 -13.42 -4.32 -16.23
C GLN A 114 -14.78 -4.41 -15.54
N ILE A 115 -14.77 -4.38 -14.22
CA ILE A 115 -15.95 -4.09 -13.40
C ILE A 115 -15.88 -2.62 -13.02
N ALA A 116 -16.85 -1.83 -13.48
CA ALA A 116 -16.91 -0.40 -13.24
C ALA A 116 -18.16 -0.05 -12.41
N VAL A 117 -17.97 0.47 -11.21
CA VAL A 117 -19.04 0.92 -10.33
C VAL A 117 -19.13 2.44 -10.42
N ASP A 118 -20.28 2.95 -10.87
CA ASP A 118 -20.54 4.38 -11.00
C ASP A 118 -22.03 4.68 -10.75
N LEU A 119 -22.32 5.30 -9.63
CA LEU A 119 -23.68 5.65 -9.24
C LEU A 119 -24.08 7.08 -9.66
N GLY A 120 -23.17 7.78 -10.37
CA GLY A 120 -23.35 9.14 -10.86
C GLY A 120 -22.77 10.21 -9.95
N ASP A 121 -22.65 11.42 -10.46
CA ASP A 121 -21.91 12.53 -9.83
C ASP A 121 -22.45 12.93 -8.44
N ASP A 122 -23.74 12.76 -8.18
CA ASP A 122 -24.36 13.09 -6.89
C ASP A 122 -24.15 11.99 -5.81
N ALA A 123 -23.56 10.85 -6.18
CA ALA A 123 -23.41 9.68 -5.30
C ALA A 123 -22.44 9.92 -4.14
N GLU A 124 -21.44 10.76 -4.35
CA GLU A 124 -20.43 11.10 -3.35
C GLU A 124 -21.05 11.67 -2.06
N GLU A 125 -22.13 12.45 -2.17
CA GLU A 125 -22.83 13.07 -1.05
C GLU A 125 -24.05 12.25 -0.56
N ASP A 126 -24.44 11.15 -1.24
CA ASP A 126 -25.60 10.33 -0.89
C ASP A 126 -25.23 9.11 -0.04
N PRO A 127 -25.55 9.08 1.28
CA PRO A 127 -25.28 7.93 2.15
C PRO A 127 -25.98 6.63 1.72
N GLN A 128 -26.89 6.66 0.74
CA GLN A 128 -27.53 5.49 0.18
C GLN A 128 -26.79 4.94 -1.05
N ALA A 129 -25.82 5.68 -1.58
CA ALA A 129 -25.03 5.29 -2.74
C ALA A 129 -23.93 4.28 -2.36
N VAL A 130 -24.34 3.12 -1.87
CA VAL A 130 -23.46 2.06 -1.36
C VAL A 130 -23.53 0.84 -2.26
N VAL A 131 -22.36 0.37 -2.71
CA VAL A 131 -22.19 -0.87 -3.46
C VAL A 131 -21.31 -1.84 -2.69
N THR A 132 -21.78 -3.09 -2.56
CA THR A 132 -20.98 -4.19 -2.02
C THR A 132 -20.72 -5.21 -3.13
N LEU A 133 -19.46 -5.40 -3.51
CA LEU A 133 -19.02 -6.45 -4.42
C LEU A 133 -18.62 -7.69 -3.61
N ILE A 134 -19.32 -8.79 -3.78
CA ILE A 134 -18.94 -10.10 -3.23
C ILE A 134 -18.14 -10.83 -4.32
N LEU A 135 -16.83 -10.94 -4.13
CA LEU A 135 -15.95 -11.70 -5.01
C LEU A 135 -16.10 -13.19 -4.69
N ASN A 136 -16.76 -13.92 -5.58
CA ASN A 136 -17.19 -15.31 -5.36
C ASN A 136 -16.61 -16.25 -6.42
N GLY A 137 -15.29 -16.24 -6.57
CA GLY A 137 -14.59 -17.06 -7.55
C GLY A 137 -14.50 -16.35 -8.91
N VAL A 138 -14.00 -15.13 -8.94
CA VAL A 138 -13.73 -14.36 -10.15
C VAL A 138 -12.33 -14.56 -10.66
N ASP A 139 -12.17 -14.44 -11.99
CA ASP A 139 -10.89 -14.35 -12.68
C ASP A 139 -11.05 -13.25 -13.76
N ILE A 140 -10.53 -12.06 -13.45
CA ILE A 140 -10.69 -10.85 -14.25
C ILE A 140 -9.33 -10.37 -14.73
N THR A 141 -9.21 -10.13 -16.05
CA THR A 141 -8.02 -9.54 -16.64
C THR A 141 -8.40 -8.29 -17.41
N CYS A 142 -7.69 -7.19 -17.14
CA CYS A 142 -7.75 -5.95 -17.90
C CYS A 142 -6.32 -5.48 -18.20
N THR A 143 -5.99 -5.34 -19.46
CA THR A 143 -4.61 -5.00 -19.88
C THR A 143 -4.42 -3.54 -20.24
N VAL A 144 -5.46 -2.71 -20.12
CA VAL A 144 -5.43 -1.30 -20.55
C VAL A 144 -5.85 -0.30 -19.46
N ALA A 145 -6.38 -0.82 -18.34
CA ALA A 145 -6.92 -0.02 -17.23
C ALA A 145 -7.06 -0.89 -15.97
N PRO A 146 -7.52 -0.36 -14.81
CA PRO A 146 -7.93 -1.15 -13.67
C PRO A 146 -8.91 -2.26 -14.06
N ALA A 147 -8.74 -3.45 -13.49
CA ALA A 147 -9.70 -4.55 -13.69
C ALA A 147 -10.97 -4.36 -12.86
N VAL A 148 -10.88 -3.70 -11.72
CA VAL A 148 -12.02 -3.28 -10.88
C VAL A 148 -11.83 -1.82 -10.50
N ILE A 149 -12.88 -1.02 -10.70
CA ILE A 149 -12.86 0.40 -10.38
C ILE A 149 -14.18 0.86 -9.76
N PHE A 150 -14.09 1.61 -8.66
CA PHE A 150 -15.17 2.41 -8.11
C PHE A 150 -14.96 3.88 -8.49
N TYR A 151 -15.87 4.44 -9.28
CA TYR A 151 -15.83 5.84 -9.68
C TYR A 151 -16.56 6.74 -8.67
N ASN A 152 -17.88 6.69 -8.65
CA ASN A 152 -18.71 7.53 -7.81
C ASN A 152 -19.64 6.66 -6.96
N VAL A 153 -19.38 6.63 -5.67
CA VAL A 153 -20.18 6.04 -4.60
C VAL A 153 -20.12 6.98 -3.39
N TYR A 154 -20.81 6.68 -2.31
CA TYR A 154 -20.79 7.54 -1.12
C TYR A 154 -19.38 7.65 -0.52
N GLU A 155 -18.92 8.90 -0.33
CA GLU A 155 -17.70 9.20 0.42
C GLU A 155 -18.06 9.52 1.87
N CYS A 156 -17.56 8.71 2.80
CA CYS A 156 -17.81 8.89 4.24
C CYS A 156 -16.72 9.68 4.95
N GLY A 157 -15.57 9.85 4.32
CA GLY A 157 -14.41 10.57 4.85
C GLY A 157 -14.44 12.05 4.48
N SER A 158 -13.39 12.74 4.87
CA SER A 158 -13.16 14.13 4.52
C SER A 158 -11.75 14.28 3.97
N ALA A 159 -11.62 14.96 2.85
CA ALA A 159 -10.33 15.35 2.27
C ALA A 159 -9.76 16.63 2.89
N ASP A 160 -10.31 17.12 4.00
CA ASP A 160 -9.86 18.34 4.67
C ASP A 160 -8.66 18.08 5.58
N ALA A 161 -7.49 18.48 5.13
CA ALA A 161 -6.22 18.32 5.87
C ALA A 161 -6.19 19.05 7.23
N GLU A 162 -7.06 20.07 7.45
CA GLU A 162 -7.11 20.77 8.75
C GLU A 162 -7.78 19.91 9.85
N THR A 163 -8.62 18.97 9.44
CA THR A 163 -9.38 18.08 10.33
C THR A 163 -8.98 16.63 10.23
N ALA A 164 -8.04 16.30 9.36
CA ALA A 164 -7.56 14.94 9.16
C ALA A 164 -6.96 14.34 10.43
N ASP A 165 -7.29 13.08 10.70
CA ASP A 165 -6.79 12.30 11.84
C ASP A 165 -6.66 10.83 11.42
N LYS A 166 -5.72 10.12 12.01
CA LYS A 166 -5.51 8.67 11.79
C LYS A 166 -6.67 7.78 12.22
N THR A 167 -7.68 8.31 12.91
CA THR A 167 -8.84 7.57 13.41
C THR A 167 -10.06 7.78 12.53
N VAL A 168 -10.05 7.19 11.34
CA VAL A 168 -11.14 7.29 10.39
C VAL A 168 -12.09 6.10 10.53
N ASP A 169 -13.40 6.38 10.56
CA ASP A 169 -14.46 5.36 10.51
C ASP A 169 -15.01 5.25 9.08
N THR A 170 -14.54 4.25 8.36
CA THR A 170 -15.00 3.96 6.99
C THR A 170 -16.20 3.03 6.93
N SER A 171 -16.85 2.70 8.06
CA SER A 171 -17.95 1.73 8.09
C SER A 171 -19.16 2.11 7.22
N ALA A 172 -19.29 3.40 6.89
CA ALA A 172 -20.34 3.92 6.02
C ALA A 172 -19.90 4.12 4.56
N ALA A 173 -18.65 3.80 4.21
CA ALA A 173 -18.13 4.01 2.84
C ALA A 173 -18.99 3.33 1.78
N GLY A 174 -19.11 3.98 0.64
CA GLY A 174 -19.90 3.49 -0.50
C GLY A 174 -19.24 2.33 -1.24
N ALA A 175 -17.90 2.23 -1.24
CA ALA A 175 -17.16 1.14 -1.86
C ALA A 175 -16.89 0.01 -0.86
N ASN A 176 -17.50 -1.16 -1.05
CA ASN A 176 -17.30 -2.31 -0.19
C ASN A 176 -16.99 -3.58 -0.98
N VAL A 177 -15.98 -4.31 -0.54
CA VAL A 177 -15.54 -5.57 -1.13
C VAL A 177 -15.60 -6.68 -0.09
N VAL A 178 -16.23 -7.79 -0.43
CA VAL A 178 -16.28 -9.01 0.39
C VAL A 178 -15.62 -10.16 -0.36
N ILE A 179 -14.57 -10.71 0.19
CA ILE A 179 -13.91 -11.91 -0.34
C ILE A 179 -14.64 -13.13 0.21
N ALA A 180 -15.43 -13.80 -0.63
CA ALA A 180 -16.28 -14.90 -0.19
C ALA A 180 -15.46 -16.09 0.33
N ASP A 181 -15.92 -16.70 1.41
CA ASP A 181 -15.23 -17.83 2.05
C ASP A 181 -15.05 -19.03 1.09
N GLY A 182 -13.87 -19.63 1.12
CA GLY A 182 -13.54 -20.82 0.33
C GLY A 182 -13.31 -20.54 -1.16
N THR A 183 -13.34 -19.30 -1.61
CA THR A 183 -13.09 -18.92 -3.00
C THR A 183 -11.65 -18.44 -3.22
N VAL A 184 -11.22 -18.48 -4.49
CA VAL A 184 -10.01 -17.84 -4.98
C VAL A 184 -10.45 -16.87 -6.06
N ASN A 185 -10.11 -15.60 -5.87
CA ASN A 185 -10.44 -14.51 -6.78
C ASN A 185 -9.12 -13.96 -7.34
N GLN A 186 -9.04 -13.86 -8.67
CA GLN A 186 -7.86 -13.38 -9.36
C GLN A 186 -8.23 -12.09 -10.09
N ILE A 187 -7.47 -11.04 -9.84
CA ILE A 187 -7.59 -9.73 -10.45
C ILE A 187 -6.24 -9.40 -11.08
N LYS A 188 -6.21 -9.35 -12.40
CA LYS A 188 -5.05 -8.88 -13.14
C LYS A 188 -5.41 -7.57 -13.83
N GLY A 189 -4.71 -6.49 -13.49
CA GLY A 189 -5.03 -5.16 -13.99
C GLY A 189 -3.82 -4.37 -14.45
N ALA A 190 -4.09 -3.45 -15.38
CA ALA A 190 -3.21 -2.37 -15.72
C ALA A 190 -3.65 -1.08 -14.99
N TYR A 191 -3.26 0.05 -15.51
CA TYR A 191 -3.51 1.39 -14.97
C TYR A 191 -3.81 2.37 -16.10
N VAL A 192 -4.21 3.59 -15.75
CA VAL A 192 -4.36 4.70 -16.70
C VAL A 192 -3.46 5.83 -16.24
N ALA A 193 -2.38 6.09 -16.96
CA ALA A 193 -1.51 7.22 -16.71
C ALA A 193 -2.31 8.54 -16.73
N ARG A 194 -1.84 9.57 -16.02
CA ARG A 194 -2.57 10.83 -15.88
C ARG A 194 -2.87 11.45 -17.24
N ILE A 195 -4.14 11.64 -17.53
CA ILE A 195 -4.67 12.36 -18.69
C ILE A 195 -5.05 13.77 -18.24
N TYR A 196 -4.59 14.77 -18.96
CA TYR A 196 -4.89 16.16 -18.65
C TYR A 196 -6.28 16.58 -19.10
N LYS A 197 -6.92 17.46 -18.33
CA LYS A 197 -8.14 18.15 -18.73
C LYS A 197 -7.77 19.27 -19.73
N PRO A 198 -8.16 19.18 -21.01
CA PRO A 198 -7.60 20.03 -22.09
C PRO A 198 -7.70 21.54 -21.84
N ASP A 199 -8.80 22.00 -21.22
CA ASP A 199 -9.07 23.43 -20.99
C ASP A 199 -8.26 24.03 -19.82
N THR A 200 -7.39 23.22 -19.18
CA THR A 200 -6.68 23.62 -17.96
C THR A 200 -5.16 23.63 -18.13
N LEU A 201 -4.66 23.36 -19.35
CA LEU A 201 -3.23 23.30 -19.64
C LEU A 201 -2.56 24.66 -19.54
N GLU A 202 -1.52 24.75 -18.74
CA GLU A 202 -0.58 25.85 -18.69
C GLU A 202 0.75 25.38 -19.28
N LEU A 203 1.15 25.98 -20.41
CA LEU A 203 2.38 25.64 -21.11
C LEU A 203 3.52 26.59 -20.76
N SER A 204 4.77 26.10 -20.88
CA SER A 204 5.96 26.93 -20.84
C SER A 204 5.94 28.03 -21.90
N GLU A 205 6.74 29.10 -21.72
CA GLU A 205 6.78 30.24 -22.67
C GLU A 205 7.14 29.82 -24.12
N ASP A 206 7.91 28.75 -24.28
CA ASP A 206 8.28 28.19 -25.59
C ASP A 206 7.28 27.14 -26.09
N GLY A 207 6.28 26.77 -25.29
CA GLY A 207 5.22 25.84 -25.63
C GLY A 207 5.68 24.38 -25.74
N THR A 208 6.77 24.01 -25.08
CA THR A 208 7.38 22.66 -25.17
C THR A 208 7.09 21.78 -23.95
N GLU A 209 6.60 22.36 -22.85
CA GLU A 209 6.35 21.65 -21.59
C GLU A 209 4.99 22.06 -21.01
N VAL A 210 4.32 21.14 -20.32
CA VAL A 210 3.15 21.43 -19.50
C VAL A 210 3.66 21.81 -18.11
N LEU A 211 3.36 23.04 -17.65
CA LEU A 211 3.73 23.54 -16.33
C LEU A 211 2.68 23.20 -15.27
N ASP A 212 1.40 23.21 -15.65
CA ASP A 212 0.28 22.81 -14.79
C ASP A 212 -0.90 22.33 -15.64
N ALA A 213 -1.66 21.38 -15.12
CA ALA A 213 -2.90 20.91 -15.71
C ALA A 213 -3.76 20.19 -14.66
N LYS A 214 -5.08 20.36 -14.74
CA LYS A 214 -5.98 19.51 -13.95
C LYS A 214 -6.07 18.13 -14.54
N LYS A 215 -6.14 17.11 -13.67
CA LYS A 215 -6.33 15.73 -14.11
C LYS A 215 -7.76 15.54 -14.62
N LEU A 216 -7.92 14.86 -15.74
CA LEU A 216 -9.18 14.31 -16.23
C LEU A 216 -9.35 12.88 -15.72
N HIS A 217 -8.33 12.05 -15.95
CA HIS A 217 -8.26 10.67 -15.49
C HIS A 217 -6.85 10.37 -14.98
N LYS A 218 -6.76 9.56 -13.92
CA LYS A 218 -5.55 8.90 -13.42
C LYS A 218 -6.03 7.76 -12.53
N TYR A 219 -5.69 6.51 -12.89
CA TYR A 219 -6.12 5.32 -12.16
C TYR A 219 -4.94 4.38 -12.06
N ASP A 220 -4.24 4.39 -10.95
CA ASP A 220 -2.89 3.83 -10.85
C ASP A 220 -2.86 2.32 -10.54
N ALA A 221 -3.95 1.74 -10.06
CA ALA A 221 -3.96 0.37 -9.56
C ALA A 221 -4.81 -0.60 -10.39
N ALA A 222 -4.48 -1.89 -10.26
CA ALA A 222 -5.29 -2.98 -10.82
C ALA A 222 -6.69 -3.06 -10.19
N PHE A 223 -6.79 -2.74 -8.89
CA PHE A 223 -8.02 -2.59 -8.12
C PHE A 223 -8.04 -1.19 -7.52
N TYR A 224 -8.89 -0.32 -8.03
CA TYR A 224 -8.86 1.11 -7.76
C TYR A 224 -10.20 1.65 -7.24
N SER A 225 -10.15 2.59 -6.31
CA SER A 225 -11.32 3.34 -5.85
C SER A 225 -11.04 4.83 -5.76
N LYS A 226 -11.89 5.65 -6.37
CA LYS A 226 -11.84 7.11 -6.17
C LYS A 226 -12.35 7.55 -4.80
N MET A 227 -13.04 6.66 -4.09
CA MET A 227 -13.67 6.91 -2.80
C MET A 227 -13.10 6.00 -1.74
N SER A 228 -13.30 6.34 -0.47
CA SER A 228 -12.95 5.47 0.64
C SER A 228 -13.51 4.07 0.48
N MET A 229 -12.69 3.05 0.73
CA MET A 229 -13.04 1.67 0.44
C MET A 229 -12.81 0.74 1.63
N ASN A 230 -13.73 -0.23 1.79
CA ASN A 230 -13.57 -1.34 2.74
C ASN A 230 -13.35 -2.66 2.01
N VAL A 231 -12.37 -3.45 2.49
CA VAL A 231 -12.17 -4.84 2.09
C VAL A 231 -12.36 -5.75 3.29
N THR A 232 -13.23 -6.75 3.17
CA THR A 232 -13.51 -7.71 4.24
C THR A 232 -13.41 -9.14 3.72
N GLY A 233 -13.08 -10.08 4.61
CA GLY A 233 -13.28 -11.51 4.34
C GLY A 233 -14.70 -11.95 4.63
N GLY A 234 -15.06 -13.14 4.20
CA GLY A 234 -16.24 -13.84 4.68
C GLY A 234 -16.13 -14.19 6.17
N SER A 235 -17.18 -14.77 6.73
CA SER A 235 -17.26 -15.05 8.18
C SER A 235 -16.19 -16.02 8.70
N ALA A 236 -15.62 -16.86 7.83
CA ALA A 236 -14.53 -17.78 8.17
C ALA A 236 -13.15 -17.24 7.78
N GLY A 237 -13.08 -16.15 7.00
CA GLY A 237 -11.84 -15.53 6.53
C GLY A 237 -10.99 -16.44 5.63
N THR A 238 -11.63 -17.37 4.90
CA THR A 238 -10.93 -18.37 4.08
C THR A 238 -10.88 -18.02 2.59
N GLY A 239 -11.55 -16.96 2.20
CA GLY A 239 -11.50 -16.43 0.83
C GLY A 239 -10.16 -15.78 0.53
N LYS A 240 -9.70 -15.92 -0.72
CA LYS A 240 -8.46 -15.35 -1.23
C LYS A 240 -8.74 -14.33 -2.33
N LEU A 241 -7.99 -13.23 -2.29
CA LEU A 241 -7.87 -12.25 -3.36
C LEU A 241 -6.42 -12.19 -3.80
N LEU A 242 -6.16 -12.51 -5.06
CA LEU A 242 -4.85 -12.46 -5.70
C LEU A 242 -4.89 -11.30 -6.69
N ILE A 243 -3.99 -10.33 -6.52
CA ILE A 243 -3.86 -9.17 -7.41
C ILE A 243 -2.50 -9.26 -8.11
N ASP A 244 -2.51 -9.16 -9.43
CA ASP A 244 -1.34 -9.06 -10.31
C ASP A 244 -1.47 -7.74 -11.07
N ALA A 245 -0.66 -6.76 -10.71
CA ALA A 245 -0.79 -5.38 -11.16
C ALA A 245 0.43 -4.92 -11.96
N ALA A 246 0.19 -4.29 -13.09
CA ALA A 246 1.27 -3.70 -13.90
C ALA A 246 1.91 -2.47 -13.23
N ASN A 247 1.14 -1.75 -12.41
CA ASN A 247 1.60 -0.63 -11.61
C ASN A 247 1.21 -0.90 -10.15
N GLU A 248 0.30 -0.17 -9.53
CA GLU A 248 -0.12 -0.38 -8.15
C GLU A 248 -1.14 -1.51 -8.01
N GLY A 249 -1.15 -2.15 -6.84
CA GLY A 249 -2.02 -3.30 -6.60
C GLY A 249 -3.44 -2.92 -6.22
N LEU A 250 -3.61 -2.36 -5.03
CA LEU A 250 -4.87 -1.96 -4.42
C LEU A 250 -4.79 -0.51 -3.95
N ASP A 251 -5.61 0.35 -4.51
CA ASP A 251 -5.51 1.78 -4.31
C ASP A 251 -6.86 2.40 -3.95
N SER A 252 -6.80 3.43 -3.11
CA SER A 252 -7.92 4.32 -2.81
C SER A 252 -7.44 5.78 -2.78
N GLU A 253 -8.15 6.65 -3.46
CA GLU A 253 -7.80 8.08 -3.43
C GLU A 253 -7.87 8.68 -2.01
N LEU A 254 -8.71 8.14 -1.11
CA LEU A 254 -8.84 8.70 0.24
C LEU A 254 -8.50 7.70 1.34
N HIS A 255 -9.39 6.83 1.76
CA HIS A 255 -9.14 5.91 2.87
C HIS A 255 -9.35 4.46 2.45
N LEU A 256 -8.49 3.57 2.95
CA LEU A 256 -8.61 2.14 2.76
C LEU A 256 -8.68 1.43 4.11
N THR A 257 -9.72 0.62 4.34
CA THR A 257 -9.79 -0.23 5.53
C THR A 257 -9.89 -1.71 5.15
N ILE A 258 -8.90 -2.49 5.59
CA ILE A 258 -8.88 -3.95 5.44
C ILE A 258 -9.28 -4.59 6.77
N ASN A 259 -10.47 -5.18 6.81
CA ASN A 259 -11.01 -5.83 8.00
C ASN A 259 -10.77 -7.34 8.04
N GLY A 260 -10.38 -7.96 6.92
CA GLY A 260 -10.16 -9.40 6.85
C GLY A 260 -9.97 -9.94 5.44
N GLY A 261 -9.90 -11.26 5.31
CA GLY A 261 -9.61 -11.97 4.07
C GLY A 261 -8.14 -12.35 3.93
N GLN A 262 -7.82 -13.09 2.88
CA GLN A 262 -6.45 -13.41 2.51
C GLN A 262 -6.15 -12.67 1.21
N ILE A 263 -5.30 -11.64 1.26
CA ILE A 263 -4.96 -10.77 0.14
C ILE A 263 -3.49 -11.00 -0.18
N GLU A 264 -3.20 -11.38 -1.42
CA GLU A 264 -1.85 -11.51 -1.95
C GLU A 264 -1.71 -10.58 -3.16
N ILE A 265 -0.71 -9.71 -3.15
CA ILE A 265 -0.48 -8.69 -4.19
C ILE A 265 0.91 -8.88 -4.75
N GLU A 266 1.01 -8.95 -6.08
CA GLU A 266 2.23 -8.72 -6.85
C GLU A 266 1.99 -7.48 -7.72
N SER A 267 2.82 -6.45 -7.55
CA SER A 267 2.68 -5.15 -8.21
C SER A 267 3.97 -4.69 -8.88
N GLY A 268 3.84 -3.90 -9.93
CA GLY A 268 4.98 -3.28 -10.60
C GLY A 268 5.56 -2.11 -9.81
N ASN A 269 4.69 -1.36 -9.13
CA ASN A 269 4.96 -0.28 -8.20
C ASN A 269 4.32 -0.65 -6.83
N ASP A 270 3.76 0.30 -6.10
CA ASP A 270 3.25 0.08 -4.74
C ASP A 270 2.24 -1.06 -4.65
N GLY A 271 2.35 -1.84 -3.59
CA GLY A 271 1.39 -2.91 -3.37
C GLY A 271 0.02 -2.40 -2.95
N ILE A 272 0.01 -1.49 -1.99
CA ILE A 272 -1.17 -0.74 -1.54
C ILE A 272 -0.79 0.73 -1.50
N ASN A 273 -1.67 1.58 -2.03
CA ASN A 273 -1.51 3.03 -1.94
C ASN A 273 -2.80 3.72 -1.49
N THR A 274 -2.66 4.86 -0.76
CA THR A 274 -3.75 5.79 -0.48
C THR A 274 -3.27 7.22 -0.69
N ASN A 275 -3.93 7.97 -1.61
CA ASN A 275 -3.30 9.04 -2.38
C ASN A 275 -3.40 10.47 -1.83
N GLU A 276 -4.36 10.78 -0.93
CA GLU A 276 -4.56 12.17 -0.51
C GLU A 276 -3.54 12.60 0.54
N ASP A 277 -2.65 13.53 0.15
CA ASP A 277 -1.51 14.00 0.94
C ASP A 277 -1.90 14.53 2.33
N GLY A 278 -1.35 13.93 3.39
CA GLY A 278 -1.60 14.33 4.77
C GLY A 278 -3.01 14.06 5.29
N VAL A 279 -3.82 13.31 4.56
CA VAL A 279 -5.23 13.03 4.88
C VAL A 279 -5.54 11.54 4.87
N SER A 280 -5.08 10.81 3.87
CA SER A 280 -5.41 9.41 3.67
C SER A 280 -5.04 8.53 4.86
N VAL A 281 -5.83 7.49 5.10
CA VAL A 281 -5.54 6.50 6.14
C VAL A 281 -5.71 5.11 5.57
N THR A 282 -4.61 4.36 5.57
CA THR A 282 -4.64 2.91 5.37
C THR A 282 -4.77 2.22 6.71
N THR A 283 -5.90 1.55 6.96
CA THR A 283 -6.18 0.83 8.21
C THR A 283 -6.24 -0.68 7.97
N ILE A 284 -5.45 -1.47 8.70
CA ILE A 284 -5.50 -2.94 8.66
C ILE A 284 -5.94 -3.45 10.03
N ASN A 285 -7.19 -3.93 10.11
CA ASN A 285 -7.78 -4.45 11.34
C ASN A 285 -7.63 -5.98 11.48
N GLY A 286 -7.42 -6.69 10.37
CA GLY A 286 -7.35 -8.15 10.41
C GLY A 286 -7.06 -8.78 9.05
N GLY A 287 -7.14 -10.12 8.99
CA GLY A 287 -6.84 -10.89 7.79
C GLY A 287 -5.37 -11.18 7.60
N SER A 288 -5.01 -11.52 6.38
CA SER A 288 -3.62 -11.74 5.94
C SER A 288 -3.38 -10.93 4.67
N VAL A 289 -2.46 -9.99 4.73
CA VAL A 289 -2.02 -9.17 3.60
C VAL A 289 -0.58 -9.52 3.31
N LYS A 290 -0.33 -10.04 2.11
CA LYS A 290 1.01 -10.35 1.61
C LYS A 290 1.26 -9.59 0.32
N ILE A 291 2.34 -8.83 0.30
CA ILE A 291 2.71 -7.95 -0.81
C ILE A 291 4.14 -8.25 -1.23
N ARG A 292 4.33 -8.31 -2.54
CA ARG A 292 5.64 -8.31 -3.18
C ARG A 292 5.66 -7.33 -4.34
N VAL A 293 6.46 -6.30 -4.22
CA VAL A 293 6.71 -5.37 -5.33
C VAL A 293 7.73 -5.99 -6.27
N THR A 294 7.36 -6.17 -7.53
CA THR A 294 8.24 -6.74 -8.56
C THR A 294 9.27 -5.73 -9.06
N GLY A 295 8.92 -4.44 -8.96
CA GLY A 295 9.77 -3.32 -9.39
C GLY A 295 9.86 -3.20 -10.91
N GLU A 296 8.84 -3.62 -11.65
CA GLU A 296 8.80 -3.46 -13.12
C GLU A 296 8.80 -1.99 -13.54
N THR A 297 8.31 -1.10 -12.67
CA THR A 297 8.38 0.36 -12.84
C THR A 297 9.72 0.96 -12.39
N GLY A 298 10.55 0.19 -11.67
CA GLY A 298 11.85 0.60 -11.14
C GLY A 298 11.82 1.06 -9.68
N GLU A 299 10.66 1.18 -9.05
CA GLU A 299 10.43 1.60 -7.66
C GLU A 299 9.17 0.93 -7.09
N GLY A 300 8.86 1.19 -5.84
CA GLY A 300 7.60 0.88 -5.17
C GLY A 300 7.75 0.38 -3.74
N ASP A 301 6.88 0.91 -2.90
CA ASP A 301 6.72 0.53 -1.51
C ASP A 301 5.79 -0.69 -1.38
N GLY A 302 5.96 -1.48 -0.31
CA GLY A 302 4.99 -2.53 -0.05
C GLY A 302 3.61 -1.94 0.26
N ILE A 303 3.55 -1.01 1.19
CA ILE A 303 2.38 -0.19 1.49
C ILE A 303 2.85 1.26 1.57
N ASP A 304 2.26 2.13 0.75
CA ASP A 304 2.40 3.58 0.85
C ASP A 304 1.07 4.22 1.32
N SER A 305 1.16 5.18 2.20
CA SER A 305 0.01 5.98 2.61
C SER A 305 0.41 7.44 2.69
N ASN A 306 -0.11 8.27 1.82
CA ASN A 306 0.17 9.70 1.82
C ASN A 306 -0.37 10.43 3.08
N GLY A 307 -0.94 9.70 4.01
CA GLY A 307 -1.35 10.14 5.34
C GLY A 307 -0.84 9.17 6.40
N TRP A 308 -1.70 8.39 7.05
CA TRP A 308 -1.33 7.47 8.13
C TRP A 308 -1.47 6.02 7.73
N LEU A 309 -0.55 5.18 8.19
CA LEU A 309 -0.70 3.74 8.19
C LEU A 309 -1.01 3.23 9.60
N VAL A 310 -2.16 2.57 9.79
CA VAL A 310 -2.62 2.06 11.08
C VAL A 310 -2.85 0.55 11.01
N ILE A 311 -2.02 -0.23 11.71
CA ILE A 311 -2.14 -1.69 11.76
C ILE A 311 -2.61 -2.09 13.15
N ASN A 312 -3.87 -2.53 13.24
CA ASN A 312 -4.52 -2.94 14.49
C ASN A 312 -4.50 -4.46 14.71
N GLY A 313 -4.29 -5.24 13.64
CA GLY A 313 -4.35 -6.70 13.73
C GLY A 313 -4.00 -7.39 12.42
N GLY A 314 -4.19 -8.72 12.39
CA GLY A 314 -3.92 -9.53 11.22
C GLY A 314 -2.45 -9.90 11.04
N THR A 315 -2.10 -10.30 9.84
CA THR A 315 -0.72 -10.58 9.42
C THR A 315 -0.42 -9.77 8.18
N VAL A 316 0.61 -8.94 8.24
CA VAL A 316 1.11 -8.11 7.15
C VAL A 316 2.52 -8.54 6.81
N VAL A 317 2.74 -8.96 5.58
CA VAL A 317 4.07 -9.24 5.01
C VAL A 317 4.21 -8.37 3.78
N ALA A 318 5.09 -7.40 3.81
CA ALA A 318 5.23 -6.41 2.76
C ALA A 318 6.70 -6.28 2.33
N GLU A 319 6.96 -6.58 1.07
CA GLU A 319 8.29 -6.55 0.46
C GLU A 319 8.33 -5.46 -0.60
N ALA A 320 9.09 -4.39 -0.34
CA ALA A 320 9.32 -3.29 -1.29
C ALA A 320 10.14 -3.74 -2.51
N CYS A 321 10.23 -2.87 -3.50
CA CYS A 321 11.08 -3.05 -4.68
C CYS A 321 12.53 -3.35 -4.27
N ALA A 322 13.12 -4.38 -4.88
CA ALA A 322 14.48 -4.84 -4.55
C ALA A 322 15.59 -3.90 -5.04
N THR A 323 15.29 -2.97 -5.96
CA THR A 323 16.31 -2.17 -6.68
C THR A 323 16.24 -0.67 -6.40
N SER A 324 15.23 -0.22 -5.66
CA SER A 324 15.01 1.17 -5.29
C SER A 324 15.27 1.43 -3.80
N GLY A 325 15.06 2.67 -3.39
CA GLY A 325 15.24 3.09 -2.00
C GLY A 325 13.95 3.04 -1.16
N ASP A 326 13.02 2.13 -1.49
CA ASP A 326 11.67 2.11 -0.93
C ASP A 326 11.54 1.24 0.31
N ALA A 327 10.44 1.40 1.02
CA ALA A 327 10.14 0.75 2.29
C ALA A 327 9.11 -0.37 2.14
N GLY A 328 9.18 -1.42 2.96
CA GLY A 328 8.09 -2.41 3.03
C GLY A 328 6.78 -1.79 3.53
N ILE A 329 6.87 -0.76 4.38
CA ILE A 329 5.75 0.07 4.83
C ILE A 329 6.23 1.52 4.91
N ASP A 330 5.50 2.42 4.25
CA ASP A 330 5.74 3.87 4.23
C ASP A 330 4.48 4.65 4.61
N SER A 331 4.65 5.91 5.08
CA SER A 331 3.55 6.76 5.46
C SER A 331 4.02 8.19 5.76
N ASP A 332 3.46 9.18 5.11
CA ASP A 332 3.85 10.60 5.26
C ASP A 332 3.61 11.14 6.69
N MET A 333 2.55 10.70 7.35
CA MET A 333 2.13 11.21 8.66
C MET A 333 2.49 10.29 9.84
N GLY A 334 2.94 9.07 9.56
CA GLY A 334 3.45 8.11 10.54
C GLY A 334 2.72 6.77 10.60
N ILE A 335 3.49 5.74 10.91
CA ILE A 335 3.06 4.35 10.98
C ILE A 335 2.72 3.99 12.42
N HIS A 336 1.50 3.49 12.66
CA HIS A 336 1.01 3.03 13.95
C HIS A 336 0.81 1.51 13.95
N ILE A 337 1.68 0.77 14.63
CA ILE A 337 1.53 -0.69 14.80
C ILE A 337 0.94 -0.95 16.18
N ASN A 338 -0.38 -1.12 16.25
CA ASN A 338 -1.11 -1.36 17.50
C ASN A 338 -1.26 -2.85 17.81
N GLY A 339 -1.18 -3.73 16.80
CA GLY A 339 -1.34 -5.18 16.96
C GLY A 339 -0.99 -5.95 15.69
N GLY A 340 -1.22 -7.27 15.73
CA GLY A 340 -0.96 -8.17 14.61
C GLY A 340 0.49 -8.61 14.49
N THR A 341 0.81 -9.27 13.38
CA THR A 341 2.17 -9.62 12.99
C THR A 341 2.54 -8.83 11.75
N VAL A 342 3.60 -8.03 11.83
CA VAL A 342 4.10 -7.20 10.73
C VAL A 342 5.53 -7.63 10.41
N ILE A 343 5.76 -7.94 9.15
CA ILE A 343 7.07 -8.19 8.56
C ILE A 343 7.16 -7.29 7.34
N ALA A 344 8.05 -6.30 7.38
CA ALA A 344 8.23 -5.39 6.27
C ALA A 344 9.71 -5.31 5.89
N THR A 345 10.01 -5.42 4.60
CA THR A 345 11.37 -5.43 4.10
C THR A 345 11.53 -4.46 2.93
N GLY A 346 12.68 -3.78 2.90
CA GLY A 346 13.00 -2.79 1.87
C GLY A 346 14.41 -2.25 2.04
N HIS A 347 14.62 -1.06 1.50
CA HIS A 347 15.91 -0.36 1.57
C HIS A 347 15.81 0.97 2.34
N MET A 348 14.60 1.40 2.66
CA MET A 348 14.28 2.57 3.47
C MET A 348 13.50 2.15 4.73
N LEU A 349 13.55 2.98 5.75
CA LEU A 349 12.73 2.89 6.95
C LEU A 349 12.00 4.22 7.12
N ASP A 350 10.69 4.16 7.20
CA ASP A 350 9.89 5.30 7.59
C ASP A 350 9.54 5.28 9.09
N ARG A 351 8.95 6.39 9.54
CA ARG A 351 8.71 6.67 10.96
C ARG A 351 7.61 5.79 11.55
N ILE A 352 8.02 4.82 12.38
CA ILE A 352 7.09 4.06 13.22
C ILE A 352 6.87 4.82 14.52
N GLU A 353 5.62 5.16 14.83
CA GLU A 353 5.22 5.94 15.98
C GLU A 353 5.30 5.13 17.29
N ALA A 354 5.66 5.83 18.35
CA ALA A 354 5.74 5.23 19.68
C ALA A 354 4.35 4.96 20.29
N GLY A 355 4.28 4.03 21.24
CA GLY A 355 3.08 3.75 22.05
C GLY A 355 2.19 2.62 21.53
N GLY A 356 2.59 1.98 20.42
CA GLY A 356 1.95 0.76 19.92
C GLY A 356 2.57 -0.54 20.45
N GLN A 357 2.43 -1.61 19.68
CA GLN A 357 3.05 -2.91 19.94
C GLN A 357 4.58 -2.83 19.81
N ASN A 358 5.30 -3.69 20.55
CA ASN A 358 6.75 -3.82 20.40
C ASN A 358 7.12 -4.11 18.96
N HIS A 359 8.14 -3.40 18.47
CA HIS A 359 8.72 -3.66 17.15
C HIS A 359 10.24 -3.60 17.19
N ALA A 360 10.86 -4.30 16.27
CA ALA A 360 12.30 -4.31 16.06
C ALA A 360 12.63 -4.00 14.61
N VAL A 361 13.59 -3.12 14.40
CA VAL A 361 14.16 -2.76 13.11
C VAL A 361 15.57 -3.28 13.01
N PHE A 362 15.84 -4.08 12.00
CA PHE A 362 17.12 -4.68 11.72
C PHE A 362 17.72 -4.05 10.46
N ASN A 363 18.78 -3.23 10.64
CA ASN A 363 19.52 -2.60 9.56
C ASN A 363 20.78 -3.42 9.26
N PHE A 364 20.81 -4.08 8.13
CA PHE A 364 21.92 -4.92 7.70
C PHE A 364 23.06 -4.07 7.13
N ALA A 365 24.30 -4.44 7.46
CA ALA A 365 25.51 -3.78 6.95
C ALA A 365 25.72 -3.99 5.45
N ALA A 366 25.13 -5.05 4.90
CA ALA A 366 25.08 -5.35 3.48
C ALA A 366 23.68 -5.89 3.15
N GLU A 367 23.26 -5.65 1.93
CA GLU A 367 22.01 -6.16 1.39
C GLU A 367 21.89 -7.68 1.60
N GLN A 368 20.74 -8.10 2.10
CA GLN A 368 20.34 -9.50 2.16
C GLN A 368 19.74 -9.87 0.80
N LYS A 369 20.25 -10.93 0.21
CA LYS A 369 19.74 -11.41 -1.09
C LYS A 369 18.35 -12.00 -0.90
N GLY A 370 17.53 -11.89 -1.94
CA GLY A 370 16.26 -12.59 -1.98
C GLY A 370 16.41 -14.09 -1.68
N ASP A 371 15.37 -14.66 -1.09
CA ASP A 371 15.31 -16.05 -0.60
C ASP A 371 16.30 -16.37 0.56
N SER A 372 16.95 -15.36 1.12
CA SER A 372 17.80 -15.56 2.30
C SER A 372 16.94 -15.75 3.54
N VAL A 373 17.11 -16.90 4.20
CA VAL A 373 16.38 -17.18 5.44
C VAL A 373 16.90 -16.30 6.57
N VAL A 374 16.03 -15.51 7.19
CA VAL A 374 16.32 -14.73 8.39
C VAL A 374 15.44 -15.21 9.53
N SER A 375 16.06 -15.53 10.67
CA SER A 375 15.36 -16.05 11.86
C SER A 375 15.71 -15.24 13.09
N LEU A 376 14.70 -14.84 13.86
CA LEU A 376 14.87 -14.32 15.23
C LEU A 376 14.50 -15.41 16.22
N LYS A 377 15.41 -15.72 17.14
CA LYS A 377 15.24 -16.81 18.10
C LYS A 377 15.34 -16.29 19.53
N THR A 378 14.54 -16.86 20.42
CA THR A 378 14.64 -16.65 21.87
C THR A 378 15.96 -17.19 22.41
N ALA A 379 16.29 -16.89 23.67
CA ALA A 379 17.45 -17.47 24.36
C ALA A 379 17.41 -19.01 24.43
N ASP A 380 16.22 -19.60 24.42
CA ASP A 380 16.03 -21.07 24.41
C ASP A 380 16.13 -21.67 23.00
N GLY A 381 16.33 -20.84 21.97
CA GLY A 381 16.48 -21.25 20.56
C GLY A 381 15.17 -21.44 19.80
N GLU A 382 14.02 -21.11 20.39
CA GLU A 382 12.73 -21.13 19.69
C GLU A 382 12.63 -19.95 18.71
N ALA A 383 12.21 -20.19 17.47
CA ALA A 383 12.01 -19.14 16.48
C ALA A 383 10.79 -18.31 16.82
N VAL A 384 10.95 -16.97 16.85
CA VAL A 384 9.88 -15.99 16.94
C VAL A 384 9.38 -15.67 15.54
N PHE A 385 10.29 -15.56 14.59
CA PHE A 385 10.00 -15.62 13.15
C PHE A 385 11.08 -16.42 12.43
N ASP A 386 10.70 -16.95 11.27
CA ASP A 386 11.55 -17.62 10.30
C ASP A 386 10.99 -17.28 8.93
N ILE A 387 11.67 -16.38 8.20
CA ILE A 387 11.20 -15.81 6.94
C ILE A 387 12.27 -15.90 5.87
N ALA A 388 11.86 -15.94 4.62
CA ALA A 388 12.71 -15.82 3.44
C ALA A 388 12.07 -14.83 2.46
N PRO A 389 12.32 -13.51 2.62
CA PRO A 389 11.81 -12.52 1.68
C PRO A 389 12.28 -12.83 0.27
N GLN A 390 11.40 -12.70 -0.71
CA GLN A 390 11.76 -12.96 -2.11
C GLN A 390 12.59 -11.82 -2.70
N ASN A 391 12.32 -10.60 -2.25
CA ASN A 391 13.06 -9.42 -2.64
C ASN A 391 14.33 -9.25 -1.79
N ALA A 392 15.39 -8.71 -2.41
CA ALA A 392 16.55 -8.27 -1.67
C ALA A 392 16.20 -7.07 -0.79
N CYS A 393 16.82 -6.98 0.39
CA CYS A 393 16.55 -5.89 1.33
C CYS A 393 17.76 -5.58 2.21
N SER A 394 17.85 -4.35 2.70
CA SER A 394 18.83 -3.95 3.72
C SER A 394 18.19 -3.61 5.06
N ILE A 395 16.86 -3.54 5.12
CA ILE A 395 16.08 -3.25 6.32
C ILE A 395 14.97 -4.29 6.47
N LEU A 396 14.81 -4.76 7.69
CA LEU A 396 13.71 -5.63 8.11
C LEU A 396 13.03 -5.01 9.32
N VAL A 397 11.75 -4.77 9.23
CA VAL A 397 10.87 -4.40 10.34
C VAL A 397 10.10 -5.63 10.79
N PHE A 398 10.11 -5.90 12.08
CA PHE A 398 9.33 -6.98 12.69
C PHE A 398 8.56 -6.48 13.90
N SER A 399 7.27 -6.77 13.93
CA SER A 399 6.40 -6.55 15.09
C SER A 399 5.45 -7.73 15.24
N SER A 400 5.25 -8.19 16.47
CA SER A 400 4.33 -9.31 16.76
C SER A 400 3.98 -9.31 18.25
N PRO A 401 2.80 -9.81 18.65
CA PRO A 401 2.51 -10.11 20.05
C PRO A 401 3.50 -11.08 20.71
N ALA A 402 4.22 -11.88 19.91
CA ALA A 402 5.26 -12.80 20.40
C ALA A 402 6.60 -12.09 20.69
N LEU A 403 6.80 -10.86 20.22
CA LEU A 403 8.01 -10.08 20.46
C LEU A 403 7.92 -9.41 21.85
N GLN A 404 8.33 -10.12 22.88
CA GLN A 404 8.33 -9.64 24.25
C GLN A 404 9.70 -9.03 24.63
N ALA A 405 9.74 -8.22 25.68
CA ALA A 405 11.02 -7.78 26.26
C ALA A 405 11.88 -9.00 26.67
N GLY A 406 13.14 -9.02 26.24
CA GLY A 406 14.02 -10.17 26.47
C GLY A 406 15.24 -10.17 25.56
N THR A 407 16.04 -11.22 25.65
CA THR A 407 17.25 -11.38 24.83
C THR A 407 17.00 -12.39 23.73
N TYR A 408 17.39 -12.02 22.52
CA TYR A 408 17.19 -12.79 21.29
C TYR A 408 18.51 -12.94 20.52
N THR A 409 18.50 -13.86 19.56
CA THR A 409 19.60 -14.03 18.59
C THR A 409 19.05 -13.95 17.18
N LEU A 410 19.76 -13.27 16.29
CA LEU A 410 19.38 -13.15 14.87
C LEU A 410 20.29 -14.05 14.02
N TRP A 411 19.72 -14.69 13.02
CA TRP A 411 20.41 -15.66 12.17
C TRP A 411 20.09 -15.40 10.69
N SER A 412 21.08 -15.62 9.82
CA SER A 412 20.90 -15.77 8.38
C SER A 412 21.25 -17.20 7.99
N GLY A 413 20.24 -18.02 7.73
CA GLY A 413 20.40 -19.47 7.59
C GLY A 413 21.02 -20.09 8.87
N GLU A 414 22.19 -20.70 8.74
CA GLU A 414 22.95 -21.28 9.86
C GLU A 414 23.96 -20.29 10.50
N THR A 415 24.09 -19.08 9.95
CA THR A 415 25.04 -18.07 10.41
C THR A 415 24.41 -17.16 11.44
N GLN A 416 24.97 -17.13 12.65
CA GLN A 416 24.56 -16.15 13.66
C GLN A 416 25.04 -14.76 13.26
N LEU A 417 24.19 -13.77 13.44
CA LEU A 417 24.48 -12.37 13.15
C LEU A 417 24.82 -11.62 14.44
N ALA A 418 25.59 -10.54 14.27
CA ALA A 418 25.89 -9.56 15.31
C ALA A 418 25.52 -8.17 14.83
N GLY A 419 25.10 -7.31 15.74
CA GLY A 419 24.73 -5.94 15.45
C GLY A 419 24.99 -5.00 16.63
N ILE A 420 24.80 -3.72 16.42
CA ILE A 420 24.90 -2.66 17.43
C ILE A 420 23.48 -2.24 17.80
N SER A 421 23.14 -2.31 19.08
CA SER A 421 21.90 -1.71 19.59
C SER A 421 22.06 -0.19 19.60
N GLY A 422 21.10 0.52 19.00
CA GLY A 422 21.10 1.98 18.95
C GLY A 422 19.69 2.53 19.24
N SER A 423 19.65 3.71 19.87
CA SER A 423 18.53 4.61 19.68
C SER A 423 19.03 5.69 18.74
N MET A 424 18.45 5.87 17.58
CA MET A 424 18.65 7.11 16.86
C MET A 424 18.11 8.23 17.75
N GLY A 425 18.99 9.10 18.22
CA GLY A 425 18.58 10.36 18.82
C GLY A 425 17.66 11.04 17.80
N GLY A 426 16.41 11.25 18.18
CA GLY A 426 15.24 11.60 17.38
C GLY A 426 15.55 12.03 15.96
N PHE A 427 15.01 11.32 14.97
CA PHE A 427 14.82 11.92 13.66
C PHE A 427 14.17 13.28 13.91
N GLY A 428 14.88 14.35 13.58
CA GLY A 428 14.22 15.62 13.42
C GLY A 428 13.17 15.38 12.38
N GLY A 429 11.93 15.17 12.81
CA GLY A 429 10.79 15.20 11.93
C GLY A 429 10.99 16.40 11.02
N LYS A 430 10.64 16.30 9.75
CA LYS A 430 10.36 17.46 8.91
C LYS A 430 9.71 18.45 9.86
N GLY A 431 10.45 19.55 10.16
CA GLY A 431 9.95 20.50 11.13
C GLY A 431 8.52 20.77 10.74
N ASP A 432 7.61 20.40 11.63
CA ASP A 432 6.29 20.98 11.58
C ASP A 432 6.51 22.42 11.18
N GLY A 433 6.01 22.81 10.03
CA GLY A 433 5.87 24.20 9.71
C GLY A 433 4.98 24.76 10.81
N MET A 434 5.57 24.98 11.98
CA MET A 434 4.93 25.73 13.06
C MET A 434 4.49 27.03 12.45
N ARG A 435 3.22 27.08 12.05
CA ARG A 435 2.52 28.35 12.05
C ARG A 435 2.71 28.90 13.46
N PRO A 436 3.24 30.09 13.63
CA PRO A 436 3.31 30.72 14.93
C PRO A 436 1.89 31.12 15.33
N ASP A 437 1.16 30.19 15.93
CA ASP A 437 -0.01 30.53 16.71
C ASP A 437 0.50 31.21 17.97
N GLY A 438 0.40 32.53 17.96
CA GLY A 438 0.75 33.37 19.10
C GLY A 438 -0.11 33.00 20.30
N ASN A 439 0.47 32.35 21.27
CA ASN A 439 0.18 32.60 22.68
C ASN A 439 1.29 31.98 23.57
N PHE A 440 2.42 32.64 23.68
CA PHE A 440 3.33 32.43 24.79
C PHE A 440 3.03 33.44 25.89
N GLY A 441 2.10 33.10 26.76
CA GLY A 441 1.97 33.71 28.07
C GLY A 441 2.97 33.03 29.03
N GLY A 442 4.22 33.43 29.02
CA GLY A 442 5.24 33.11 30.01
C GLY A 442 6.09 34.34 30.21
N GLU A 443 6.11 34.89 31.45
CA GLU A 443 6.98 36.01 31.80
C GLU A 443 8.45 35.60 31.61
N PRO A 444 9.29 36.47 30.98
CA PRO A 444 10.73 36.21 30.89
C PRO A 444 11.41 36.28 32.26
N PRO A 445 12.48 35.50 32.50
CA PRO A 445 13.22 35.58 33.76
C PRO A 445 13.84 36.95 33.94
N GLU A 446 13.70 37.49 35.14
CA GLU A 446 14.29 38.78 35.52
C GLU A 446 15.79 38.84 35.25
N GLY A 447 16.22 39.76 34.40
CA GLY A 447 17.64 40.08 34.22
C GLY A 447 18.18 40.14 32.79
N ALA A 448 17.39 39.91 31.74
CA ALA A 448 17.88 40.05 30.37
C ALA A 448 17.48 41.40 29.75
N THR A 449 18.42 42.31 29.58
CA THR A 449 18.29 43.56 28.82
C THR A 449 18.42 43.26 27.32
N PRO A 450 17.46 43.67 26.47
CA PRO A 450 17.57 43.54 25.00
C PRO A 450 18.60 44.52 24.43
N PRO A 451 19.29 44.16 23.34
CA PRO A 451 20.17 45.13 22.67
C PRO A 451 19.32 46.22 21.99
N GLU A 452 19.77 47.49 22.19
CA GLU A 452 19.15 48.66 21.60
C GLU A 452 19.23 48.62 20.06
N GLY A 453 18.07 48.78 19.38
CA GLY A 453 18.07 49.09 17.96
C GLY A 453 17.07 48.34 17.06
N PHE A 454 15.98 47.79 17.57
CA PHE A 454 14.88 47.35 16.70
C PHE A 454 13.62 48.18 16.91
N ASP A 455 13.45 49.18 16.02
CA ASP A 455 12.22 49.97 15.91
C ASP A 455 11.14 49.14 15.20
N ARG A 456 10.02 48.90 15.86
CA ARG A 456 8.83 48.25 15.26
C ARG A 456 8.12 49.28 14.42
N GLY A 457 8.48 49.31 13.14
CA GLY A 457 7.69 50.03 12.13
C GLY A 457 6.33 49.37 11.95
N GLU A 458 5.30 50.20 12.02
CA GLU A 458 3.90 49.83 11.73
C GLU A 458 3.78 49.19 10.34
N ARG A 459 2.99 48.13 10.26
CA ARG A 459 2.67 47.40 9.02
C ARG A 459 1.78 48.28 8.16
N PRO A 460 2.13 48.63 6.91
CA PRO A 460 1.21 49.34 6.03
C PRO A 460 0.08 48.36 5.61
N GLU A 461 -1.15 48.76 5.77
CA GLU A 461 -2.31 48.19 5.09
C GLU A 461 -2.16 48.45 3.58
N GLY A 462 -1.82 47.40 2.84
CA GLY A 462 -1.78 47.40 1.39
C GLY A 462 -2.48 46.17 0.86
N GLU A 463 -3.49 46.41 0.02
CA GLU A 463 -4.23 45.39 -0.70
C GLU A 463 -3.27 44.47 -1.48
N ILE A 464 -3.47 43.14 -1.38
CA ILE A 464 -2.77 42.14 -2.18
C ILE A 464 -3.22 42.32 -3.63
N PRO A 465 -2.28 42.46 -4.60
CA PRO A 465 -2.67 42.47 -6.01
C PRO A 465 -3.30 41.13 -6.39
N GLU A 466 -4.45 41.16 -7.04
CA GLU A 466 -5.07 39.99 -7.68
C GLU A 466 -4.05 39.33 -8.63
N GLY A 467 -3.75 38.06 -8.42
CA GLY A 467 -2.94 37.23 -9.33
C GLY A 467 -1.76 36.48 -8.75
N MET A 468 -1.65 36.26 -7.43
CA MET A 468 -0.68 35.33 -6.88
C MET A 468 -1.40 34.24 -6.07
N THR A 469 -1.61 33.10 -6.69
CA THR A 469 -1.89 31.82 -6.02
C THR A 469 -0.56 31.23 -5.53
N PRO A 470 -0.53 30.58 -4.36
CA PRO A 470 0.64 29.82 -3.92
C PRO A 470 0.93 28.67 -4.89
N PRO A 471 2.18 28.26 -5.08
CA PRO A 471 2.47 27.10 -5.90
C PRO A 471 2.01 25.83 -5.17
N ASP A 472 1.05 25.13 -5.76
CA ASP A 472 0.65 23.79 -5.36
C ASP A 472 1.70 22.77 -5.80
N GLY A 473 2.02 21.88 -4.90
CA GLY A 473 2.50 20.53 -5.06
C GLY A 473 3.65 20.27 -6.03
N PHE A 474 4.85 20.09 -5.49
CA PHE A 474 5.94 19.43 -6.22
C PHE A 474 5.61 17.92 -6.33
N GLY A 475 5.07 17.50 -7.49
CA GLY A 475 5.16 16.13 -7.94
C GLY A 475 6.64 15.75 -8.13
N ARG A 476 7.02 14.54 -7.73
CA ARG A 476 8.36 13.97 -7.97
C ARG A 476 8.57 13.91 -9.49
N GLY A 477 9.33 14.85 -10.04
CA GLY A 477 9.71 14.86 -11.45
C GLY A 477 10.86 13.89 -11.69
N GLU A 478 10.74 13.11 -12.74
CA GLU A 478 11.76 12.24 -13.29
C GLU A 478 13.06 13.00 -13.62
N ARG A 479 14.17 12.32 -13.42
CA ARG A 479 15.52 12.81 -13.71
C ARG A 479 15.78 12.65 -15.22
N PRO A 480 16.08 13.72 -15.98
CA PRO A 480 16.44 13.56 -17.39
C PRO A 480 17.78 12.82 -17.53
N GLU A 481 17.82 11.76 -18.34
CA GLU A 481 19.05 11.16 -18.84
C GLU A 481 19.68 12.08 -19.89
N GLY A 482 20.68 12.84 -19.47
CA GLY A 482 21.53 13.62 -20.36
C GLY A 482 22.98 13.58 -19.92
N GLU A 483 23.88 13.08 -20.77
CA GLU A 483 25.34 13.14 -20.55
C GLU A 483 25.77 14.59 -20.36
N MET A 484 26.39 14.88 -19.22
CA MET A 484 26.98 16.19 -18.95
C MET A 484 28.21 16.44 -19.81
N PRO A 485 28.39 17.65 -20.39
CA PRO A 485 29.62 18.02 -21.06
C PRO A 485 30.80 18.06 -20.09
N GLU A 486 31.96 17.52 -20.52
CA GLU A 486 33.20 17.53 -19.75
C GLU A 486 33.65 18.97 -19.43
N GLY A 487 33.79 19.29 -18.15
CA GLY A 487 34.50 20.47 -17.71
C GLY A 487 33.79 21.41 -16.70
N LEU A 488 32.62 21.07 -16.16
CA LEU A 488 31.96 21.90 -15.14
C LEU A 488 31.94 21.19 -13.77
N THR A 489 32.63 21.76 -12.79
CA THR A 489 32.49 21.42 -11.39
C THR A 489 31.16 21.97 -10.87
N PRO A 490 30.33 21.17 -10.18
CA PRO A 490 29.09 21.66 -9.57
C PRO A 490 29.38 22.70 -8.50
N PRO A 491 28.58 23.77 -8.38
CA PRO A 491 28.69 24.66 -7.23
C PRO A 491 28.22 23.93 -5.97
N ASP A 492 28.97 24.10 -4.87
CA ASP A 492 28.57 23.67 -3.53
C ASP A 492 27.28 24.38 -3.11
N GLY A 493 26.15 23.78 -3.40
CA GLY A 493 24.81 24.25 -3.04
C GLY A 493 24.03 23.11 -2.40
N ASN A 494 23.83 23.24 -1.10
CA ASN A 494 23.03 22.36 -0.29
C ASN A 494 21.57 22.40 -0.75
N PHE A 495 21.18 21.46 -1.60
CA PHE A 495 19.77 21.20 -1.90
C PHE A 495 19.22 20.23 -0.86
N GLY A 496 18.36 20.77 0.03
CA GLY A 496 17.57 19.96 0.93
C GLY A 496 16.57 19.11 0.15
N GLY A 497 16.98 17.91 -0.22
CA GLY A 497 16.10 16.84 -0.71
C GLY A 497 15.58 16.05 0.48
N MET A 498 14.36 15.59 0.41
CA MET A 498 13.68 14.73 1.36
C MET A 498 14.58 13.53 1.70
N GLY A 499 14.93 13.40 2.99
CA GLY A 499 15.99 12.50 3.41
C GLY A 499 15.47 11.12 3.77
N GLY A 500 15.24 10.27 2.79
CA GLY A 500 15.34 8.83 3.00
C GLY A 500 16.80 8.49 3.29
N MET A 501 17.10 7.78 4.38
CA MET A 501 18.46 7.35 4.65
C MET A 501 18.84 6.20 3.73
N ARG A 502 19.79 6.47 2.83
CA ARG A 502 20.42 5.42 2.04
C ARG A 502 21.34 4.56 2.92
N PRO A 503 21.47 3.25 2.67
CA PRO A 503 22.47 2.43 3.31
C PRO A 503 23.86 3.06 3.10
N GLY A 504 24.59 3.33 4.20
CA GLY A 504 25.94 3.91 4.17
C GLY A 504 26.07 5.36 4.61
N SER A 505 24.99 6.10 4.90
CA SER A 505 25.06 7.47 5.45
C SER A 505 25.06 7.55 6.97
N PHE A 506 25.19 6.42 7.66
CA PHE A 506 25.29 6.40 9.12
C PHE A 506 26.67 6.93 9.54
N GLY A 507 26.70 8.04 10.26
CA GLY A 507 27.88 8.49 10.98
C GLY A 507 28.40 7.34 11.86
N GLU A 508 29.71 7.35 12.21
CA GLU A 508 30.31 6.31 13.06
C GLU A 508 29.46 6.10 14.32
N MET A 509 28.63 5.04 14.30
CA MET A 509 27.94 4.59 15.49
C MET A 509 28.94 3.91 16.41
N SER A 510 29.18 4.48 17.56
CA SER A 510 30.03 3.89 18.59
C SER A 510 29.19 2.96 19.46
N GLY A 511 29.29 1.66 19.22
CA GLY A 511 28.67 0.61 20.02
C GLY A 511 29.49 -0.67 19.94
N GLU A 512 29.32 -1.56 20.91
CA GLU A 512 29.93 -2.88 20.88
C GLU A 512 29.05 -3.83 20.05
N LEU A 513 29.64 -4.54 19.09
CA LEU A 513 28.95 -5.58 18.35
C LEU A 513 28.55 -6.71 19.30
N SER A 514 27.27 -7.04 19.30
CA SER A 514 26.70 -8.12 20.10
C SER A 514 25.95 -9.12 19.22
N THR A 515 26.06 -10.40 19.55
CA THR A 515 25.22 -11.47 19.00
C THR A 515 23.89 -11.59 19.74
N GLU A 516 23.72 -10.85 20.84
CA GLU A 516 22.49 -10.76 21.63
C GLU A 516 21.78 -9.45 21.29
N PHE A 517 20.54 -9.58 20.87
CA PHE A 517 19.64 -8.48 20.56
C PHE A 517 18.65 -8.33 21.72
N VAL A 518 18.82 -7.28 22.52
CA VAL A 518 17.98 -7.03 23.69
C VAL A 518 16.78 -6.21 23.26
N ILE A 519 15.60 -6.80 23.33
CA ILE A 519 14.31 -6.16 23.07
C ILE A 519 13.80 -5.58 24.38
N VAL A 520 13.39 -4.33 24.35
CA VAL A 520 12.68 -3.63 25.42
C VAL A 520 11.29 -3.23 24.93
N ASP A 521 10.42 -2.81 25.84
CA ASP A 521 9.10 -2.33 25.47
C ASP A 521 9.18 -1.11 24.54
N GLY A 522 8.43 -1.15 23.45
CA GLY A 522 8.37 -0.11 22.44
C GLY A 522 9.28 -0.36 21.23
N SER A 523 9.98 0.67 20.78
CA SER A 523 10.82 0.65 19.58
C SER A 523 12.22 0.14 19.87
N ASN A 524 12.70 -0.79 19.07
CA ASN A 524 14.03 -1.37 19.15
C ASN A 524 14.71 -1.28 17.78
N GLN A 525 15.91 -0.73 17.74
CA GLN A 525 16.65 -0.57 16.48
C GLN A 525 18.05 -1.16 16.60
N PHE A 526 18.46 -1.90 15.57
CA PHE A 526 19.73 -2.58 15.48
C PHE A 526 20.39 -2.24 14.16
N TYR A 527 21.70 -1.97 14.20
CA TYR A 527 22.47 -1.46 13.06
C TYR A 527 23.71 -2.28 12.79
N GLN A 528 24.27 -2.11 11.59
CA GLN A 528 25.50 -2.77 11.12
C GLN A 528 25.45 -4.29 11.30
N ILE A 529 24.28 -4.87 11.07
CA ILE A 529 24.06 -6.30 11.25
C ILE A 529 24.82 -7.07 10.17
N ALA A 530 25.73 -7.94 10.62
CA ALA A 530 26.57 -8.80 9.78
C ALA A 530 26.84 -10.14 10.45
N ALA A 531 27.48 -11.07 9.73
CA ALA A 531 27.90 -12.34 10.32
C ALA A 531 28.78 -12.12 11.55
N ALA A 532 28.50 -12.82 12.65
CA ALA A 532 29.33 -12.80 13.83
C ALA A 532 30.73 -13.35 13.49
N GLN A 533 31.78 -12.65 13.95
CA GLN A 533 33.17 -13.06 13.74
C GLN A 533 33.61 -14.13 14.74
#